data_b4b54e866a61418e52da16e9f0fa194b
#
_entry.id   b4b54e866a61418e52da16e9f0fa194b
#
_cell.length_a   1.000
_cell.length_b   1.000
_cell.length_c   1.000
_cell.angle_alpha   90.00
_cell.angle_beta   90.00
_cell.angle_gamma   90.00
#
_symmetry.space_group_name_H-M   'P 1'
#
loop_
_entity.id
_entity.type
_entity.pdbx_description
1 polymer ?
#
loop_
_entity_poly.entity_id
_entity_poly.type
_entity_poly.pdbx_seq_one_letter_code
_entity_poly.pdbx_strand_id
1 'polypeptide(L)'
;MVNVNRPVEDEEEDHAKQAAEQIEEITLSPHKEKTASRLKLELDLSPDEPEIGRLQGPEPYPEWHYKKRRYLQDQCLVYAATQSTEGDDWTPDQGTKRRIRRVQRQFEVLQPQRCWVREQPDGDEFDMDALIRNRCDVQATGNGSERIYQSLLSQSRDLAVSLLVDTSLSTESWLEDRRVLDVEKEALLVLCHGLAACGDDFSIHGFTSRRRHRVEVNTIKGFDENVNEKVRRRIQALKPGHYTRMGTATRHVTKELAARGNRNRLLLVLTDGKPNDTDYYEGRYALEDTRRAVLEARRQDIRTFGITIDHEARRYFPWVFGRGAYHIVQRPEHLSEALPGIYQQLAGF
;
A
#
# COMPACT_ATOMS: atom_id res chain seq x y z
N MET A 1 7.35 -24.37 -1.18
CA MET A 1 7.01 -24.15 0.25
C MET A 1 8.02 -23.18 0.80
N VAL A 2 7.66 -21.93 0.92
CA VAL A 2 8.50 -20.91 1.57
C VAL A 2 8.08 -20.89 3.05
N ASN A 3 9.01 -21.31 3.89
CA ASN A 3 8.81 -21.43 5.34
C ASN A 3 8.89 -20.02 5.96
N VAL A 4 7.75 -19.41 6.30
CA VAL A 4 7.62 -18.05 6.85
C VAL A 4 7.59 -18.04 8.38
N ASN A 5 7.77 -19.17 9.06
CA ASN A 5 7.76 -19.28 10.51
C ASN A 5 9.17 -19.56 11.06
N ARG A 6 9.99 -18.51 11.19
CA ARG A 6 11.06 -18.46 12.20
C ARG A 6 10.86 -17.24 13.07
N PRO A 7 10.82 -17.37 14.40
CA PRO A 7 10.98 -16.23 15.29
C PRO A 7 12.41 -15.71 15.09
N VAL A 8 12.52 -14.53 14.53
CA VAL A 8 13.79 -13.84 14.38
C VAL A 8 14.04 -13.12 15.69
N GLU A 9 15.18 -13.38 16.32
CA GLU A 9 15.58 -12.89 17.63
C GLU A 9 15.73 -11.35 17.64
N ASP A 10 15.69 -10.75 18.82
CA ASP A 10 15.76 -9.29 19.08
C ASP A 10 16.97 -8.58 18.43
N GLU A 11 17.97 -9.33 18.01
CA GLU A 11 19.18 -8.85 17.35
C GLU A 11 18.94 -8.13 16.01
N GLU A 12 17.90 -8.51 15.23
CA GLU A 12 17.65 -7.85 13.92
C GLU A 12 17.08 -6.43 14.04
N GLU A 13 16.32 -6.15 15.09
CA GLU A 13 15.82 -4.79 15.35
C GLU A 13 16.93 -3.86 15.80
N ASP A 14 17.83 -4.38 16.64
CA ASP A 14 19.01 -3.64 17.09
C ASP A 14 20.03 -3.46 15.95
N HIS A 15 20.21 -4.44 15.08
CA HIS A 15 21.02 -4.29 13.87
C HIS A 15 20.40 -3.31 12.85
N ALA A 16 19.10 -3.32 12.67
CA ALA A 16 18.42 -2.34 11.80
C ALA A 16 18.48 -0.93 12.37
N LYS A 17 18.42 -0.79 13.70
CA LYS A 17 18.59 0.47 14.41
C LYS A 17 20.02 1.00 14.31
N GLN A 18 21.01 0.14 14.52
CA GLN A 18 22.44 0.47 14.37
C GLN A 18 22.78 0.81 12.92
N ALA A 19 22.22 0.08 11.93
CA ALA A 19 22.40 0.40 10.53
C ALA A 19 21.75 1.74 10.14
N ALA A 20 20.62 2.09 10.74
CA ALA A 20 19.98 3.39 10.57
C ALA A 20 20.80 4.52 11.23
N GLU A 21 21.53 4.23 12.31
CA GLU A 21 22.46 5.15 12.98
C GLU A 21 23.75 5.34 12.16
N GLN A 22 24.28 4.28 11.56
CA GLN A 22 25.47 4.34 10.70
C GLN A 22 25.25 5.11 9.39
N ILE A 23 24.02 5.23 8.90
CA ILE A 23 23.70 6.07 7.73
C ILE A 23 23.96 7.57 8.02
N GLU A 24 23.92 7.99 9.28
CA GLU A 24 24.26 9.36 9.68
C GLU A 24 25.78 9.59 9.75
N GLU A 25 26.59 8.55 10.03
CA GLU A 25 28.07 8.65 10.16
C GLU A 25 28.80 8.61 8.81
N ILE A 26 28.25 7.95 7.79
CA ILE A 26 28.91 7.83 6.47
C ILE A 26 28.99 9.18 5.74
N THR A 27 28.21 10.19 6.16
CA THR A 27 28.26 11.54 5.58
C THR A 27 29.40 12.42 6.15
N LEU A 28 30.17 11.94 7.11
CA LEU A 28 31.22 12.69 7.83
C LEU A 28 32.61 12.06 7.79
N SER A 29 32.93 11.29 6.78
CA SER A 29 34.32 10.82 6.61
C SER A 29 35.17 11.93 5.98
N PRO A 30 36.23 12.42 6.65
CA PRO A 30 37.10 13.44 6.09
C PRO A 30 38.13 12.79 5.18
N HIS A 31 37.80 12.42 3.99
CA HIS A 31 38.81 12.17 2.97
C HIS A 31 39.08 13.47 2.22
N LYS A 32 40.21 14.08 2.60
CA LYS A 32 40.92 15.07 1.82
C LYS A 32 41.44 14.41 0.56
N GLU A 33 40.63 14.36 -0.47
CA GLU A 33 41.10 14.36 -1.85
C GLU A 33 40.24 15.30 -2.66
N LYS A 34 40.95 16.09 -3.45
CA LYS A 34 40.51 17.29 -4.13
C LYS A 34 39.32 17.04 -5.04
N THR A 35 38.27 17.80 -4.76
CA THR A 35 37.47 18.54 -5.73
C THR A 35 37.07 17.80 -7.01
N ALA A 36 36.05 16.98 -6.92
CA ALA A 36 35.01 17.11 -7.91
C ALA A 36 34.01 18.12 -7.33
N SER A 37 33.98 19.32 -7.87
CA SER A 37 32.91 20.27 -7.64
C SER A 37 31.61 19.53 -7.85
N ARG A 38 30.80 19.33 -6.78
CA ARG A 38 29.41 19.01 -6.90
C ARG A 38 28.78 20.17 -7.64
N LEU A 39 28.75 20.07 -8.96
CA LEU A 39 27.78 20.78 -9.75
C LEU A 39 26.43 20.28 -9.24
N LYS A 40 25.81 21.05 -8.34
CA LYS A 40 24.37 21.05 -8.19
C LYS A 40 23.85 21.60 -9.52
N LEU A 41 23.68 20.72 -10.50
CA LEU A 41 22.82 21.04 -11.62
C LEU A 41 21.42 21.12 -10.99
N GLU A 42 21.06 22.30 -10.54
CA GLU A 42 19.66 22.68 -10.47
C GLU A 42 19.21 22.77 -11.94
N LEU A 43 18.89 21.63 -12.52
CA LEU A 43 18.09 21.60 -13.72
C LEU A 43 16.71 22.09 -13.28
N ASP A 44 16.54 23.39 -13.36
CA ASP A 44 15.24 24.05 -13.34
C ASP A 44 14.59 23.77 -14.71
N LEU A 45 14.31 22.49 -14.95
CA LEU A 45 13.41 22.08 -16.01
C LEU A 45 12.05 22.57 -15.57
N SER A 46 11.60 23.66 -16.21
CA SER A 46 10.17 24.04 -16.16
C SER A 46 9.39 22.77 -16.50
N PRO A 47 8.62 22.22 -15.56
CA PRO A 47 7.75 21.13 -15.92
C PRO A 47 6.67 21.71 -16.83
N ASP A 48 6.44 21.09 -17.97
CA ASP A 48 5.15 21.18 -18.61
C ASP A 48 4.11 20.87 -17.53
N GLU A 49 3.34 21.87 -17.17
CA GLU A 49 2.28 21.70 -16.16
C GLU A 49 1.32 20.65 -16.72
N PRO A 50 1.24 19.43 -16.15
CA PRO A 50 0.19 18.53 -16.56
C PRO A 50 -1.13 19.22 -16.25
N GLU A 51 -2.08 19.21 -17.17
CA GLU A 51 -3.46 19.64 -16.90
C GLU A 51 -4.00 18.83 -15.71
N ILE A 52 -3.88 19.45 -14.55
CA ILE A 52 -4.25 18.86 -13.27
C ILE A 52 -5.76 18.97 -13.19
N GLY A 53 -6.44 17.84 -13.32
CA GLY A 53 -7.86 17.76 -13.02
C GLY A 53 -8.11 18.31 -11.61
N ARG A 54 -9.09 19.18 -11.45
CA ARG A 54 -9.52 19.98 -10.31
C ARG A 54 -8.75 19.67 -9.03
N LEU A 55 -7.68 20.42 -8.78
CA LEU A 55 -6.94 20.42 -7.52
C LEU A 55 -7.91 20.84 -6.40
N GLN A 56 -8.09 19.98 -5.43
CA GLN A 56 -8.51 20.40 -4.13
C GLN A 56 -7.36 21.25 -3.57
N GLY A 57 -7.68 22.34 -2.87
CA GLY A 57 -6.64 23.21 -2.28
C GLY A 57 -5.66 22.39 -1.43
N PRO A 58 -4.40 22.87 -1.25
CA PRO A 58 -3.38 22.12 -0.55
C PRO A 58 -3.80 21.80 0.89
N GLU A 59 -3.70 20.53 1.27
CA GLU A 59 -3.93 20.10 2.64
C GLU A 59 -2.62 20.08 3.42
N PRO A 60 -2.56 20.77 4.59
CA PRO A 60 -1.37 20.76 5.44
C PRO A 60 -1.26 19.46 6.24
N TYR A 61 -0.04 18.93 6.32
CA TYR A 61 0.28 17.75 7.13
C TYR A 61 1.48 17.99 8.03
N PRO A 62 1.49 17.40 9.24
CA PRO A 62 2.62 17.46 10.13
C PRO A 62 3.75 16.54 9.64
N GLU A 63 4.98 16.86 10.05
CA GLU A 63 6.17 16.03 9.83
C GLU A 63 6.86 15.76 11.17
N TRP A 64 7.29 14.53 11.40
CA TRP A 64 7.94 14.13 12.65
C TRP A 64 9.42 14.47 12.65
N HIS A 65 9.84 15.33 13.55
CA HIS A 65 11.24 15.66 13.72
C HIS A 65 11.87 14.81 14.84
N TYR A 66 12.60 13.76 14.49
CA TYR A 66 13.11 12.78 15.43
C TYR A 66 14.09 13.34 16.49
N LYS A 67 14.99 14.27 16.10
CA LYS A 67 15.93 14.90 17.06
C LYS A 67 15.19 15.77 18.10
N LYS A 68 14.16 16.50 17.68
CA LYS A 68 13.34 17.35 18.57
C LYS A 68 12.22 16.56 19.25
N ARG A 69 11.97 15.30 18.86
CA ARG A 69 10.90 14.43 19.34
C ARG A 69 9.51 15.10 19.35
N ARG A 70 9.23 15.90 18.32
CA ARG A 70 7.95 16.60 18.18
C ARG A 70 7.52 16.65 16.71
N TYR A 71 6.22 16.84 16.50
CA TYR A 71 5.68 17.18 15.20
C TYR A 71 5.95 18.63 14.86
N LEU A 72 6.37 18.87 13.62
CA LEU A 72 6.33 20.17 12.99
C LEU A 72 4.98 20.26 12.31
N GLN A 73 4.09 21.09 12.87
CA GLN A 73 2.73 21.26 12.35
C GLN A 73 2.76 21.97 11.01
N ASP A 74 1.83 21.61 10.12
CA ASP A 74 1.65 22.23 8.80
C ASP A 74 2.96 22.33 7.98
N GLN A 75 3.84 21.36 8.19
CA GLN A 75 5.17 21.36 7.59
C GLN A 75 5.13 21.00 6.10
N CYS A 76 4.20 20.13 5.72
CA CYS A 76 4.08 19.64 4.35
C CYS A 76 2.72 20.01 3.77
N LEU A 77 2.68 20.31 2.47
CA LEU A 77 1.45 20.58 1.73
C LEU A 77 1.19 19.46 0.72
N VAL A 78 0.05 18.79 0.86
CA VAL A 78 -0.39 17.74 -0.05
C VAL A 78 -1.35 18.31 -1.07
N TYR A 79 -1.09 18.04 -2.32
CA TYR A 79 -1.97 18.32 -3.46
C TYR A 79 -2.57 17.00 -3.92
N ALA A 80 -3.84 16.78 -3.60
CA ALA A 80 -4.57 15.62 -4.03
C ALA A 80 -5.26 15.90 -5.36
N ALA A 81 -5.08 15.03 -6.33
CA ALA A 81 -5.69 15.13 -7.66
C ALA A 81 -6.09 13.75 -8.19
N THR A 82 -6.92 13.73 -9.21
CA THR A 82 -7.14 12.50 -9.98
C THR A 82 -6.05 12.39 -11.04
N GLN A 83 -5.43 11.21 -11.14
CA GLN A 83 -4.41 10.92 -12.15
C GLN A 83 -4.94 11.19 -13.56
N SER A 84 -4.17 11.87 -14.40
CA SER A 84 -4.49 12.08 -15.81
C SER A 84 -4.62 10.76 -16.56
N THR A 85 -5.45 10.74 -17.58
CA THR A 85 -5.56 9.62 -18.55
C THR A 85 -4.63 9.80 -19.74
N GLU A 86 -3.96 10.96 -19.83
CA GLU A 86 -3.02 11.31 -20.90
C GLU A 86 -1.59 10.98 -20.48
N GLY A 87 -0.91 10.19 -21.26
CA GLY A 87 0.47 9.77 -20.96
C GLY A 87 1.04 8.86 -22.03
N ASP A 88 2.08 8.12 -21.65
CA ASP A 88 2.76 7.19 -22.55
C ASP A 88 1.80 6.12 -23.10
N ASP A 89 1.99 5.76 -24.37
CA ASP A 89 1.26 4.67 -25.04
C ASP A 89 1.70 3.28 -24.57
N TRP A 90 2.08 3.14 -23.29
CA TRP A 90 2.44 1.85 -22.75
C TRP A 90 1.23 0.90 -22.75
N THR A 91 1.38 -0.25 -23.35
CA THR A 91 0.34 -1.27 -23.39
C THR A 91 0.88 -2.60 -22.86
N PRO A 92 0.07 -3.33 -22.05
CA PRO A 92 0.50 -4.62 -21.54
C PRO A 92 0.73 -5.61 -22.69
N ASP A 93 1.87 -6.26 -22.67
CA ASP A 93 2.23 -7.30 -23.62
C ASP A 93 1.38 -8.57 -23.45
N GLN A 94 1.58 -9.57 -24.30
CA GLN A 94 0.83 -10.81 -24.19
C GLN A 94 1.18 -11.62 -22.93
N GLY A 95 2.40 -11.49 -22.42
CA GLY A 95 2.85 -12.09 -21.19
C GLY A 95 2.10 -11.53 -20.00
N THR A 96 2.03 -10.20 -19.89
CA THR A 96 1.26 -9.46 -18.88
C THR A 96 -0.23 -9.84 -18.91
N LYS A 97 -0.84 -9.90 -20.11
CA LYS A 97 -2.24 -10.32 -20.24
C LYS A 97 -2.49 -11.74 -19.74
N ARG A 98 -1.54 -12.66 -19.93
CA ARG A 98 -1.60 -14.03 -19.38
C ARG A 98 -1.46 -14.02 -17.86
N ARG A 99 -0.55 -13.21 -17.28
CA ARG A 99 -0.38 -13.05 -15.84
C ARG A 99 -1.64 -12.49 -15.20
N ILE A 100 -2.24 -11.44 -15.76
CA ILE A 100 -3.52 -10.90 -15.30
C ILE A 100 -4.58 -11.99 -15.20
N ARG A 101 -4.80 -12.78 -16.26
CA ARG A 101 -5.79 -13.86 -16.26
C ARG A 101 -5.49 -14.94 -15.22
N ARG A 102 -4.21 -15.29 -15.01
CA ARG A 102 -3.80 -16.27 -14.00
C ARG A 102 -4.12 -15.76 -12.60
N VAL A 103 -3.76 -14.52 -12.32
CA VAL A 103 -3.99 -13.89 -11.02
C VAL A 103 -5.47 -13.71 -10.75
N GLN A 104 -6.25 -13.25 -11.73
CA GLN A 104 -7.71 -13.17 -11.59
C GLN A 104 -8.30 -14.51 -11.12
N ARG A 105 -7.93 -15.62 -11.74
CA ARG A 105 -8.41 -16.96 -11.33
C ARG A 105 -7.98 -17.32 -9.91
N GLN A 106 -6.77 -16.95 -9.48
CA GLN A 106 -6.32 -17.18 -8.11
C GLN A 106 -7.14 -16.37 -7.11
N PHE A 107 -7.49 -15.15 -7.44
CA PHE A 107 -8.30 -14.27 -6.60
C PHE A 107 -9.79 -14.64 -6.61
N GLU A 108 -10.32 -15.16 -7.72
CA GLU A 108 -11.69 -15.69 -7.76
C GLU A 108 -11.92 -16.80 -6.73
N VAL A 109 -10.91 -17.62 -6.45
CA VAL A 109 -10.98 -18.64 -5.40
C VAL A 109 -11.08 -18.04 -4.00
N LEU A 110 -10.63 -16.79 -3.82
CA LEU A 110 -10.70 -16.07 -2.56
C LEU A 110 -12.02 -15.30 -2.38
N GLN A 111 -12.91 -15.35 -3.35
CA GLN A 111 -14.24 -14.72 -3.20
C GLN A 111 -14.95 -15.27 -1.97
N PRO A 112 -15.68 -14.43 -1.25
CA PRO A 112 -16.47 -14.87 -0.13
C PRO A 112 -17.43 -15.97 -0.58
N GLN A 113 -17.26 -17.15 -0.05
CA GLN A 113 -18.20 -18.23 -0.29
C GLN A 113 -19.48 -17.99 0.50
N ARG A 114 -20.61 -18.32 -0.11
CA ARG A 114 -21.86 -18.38 0.63
C ARG A 114 -21.76 -19.51 1.64
N CYS A 115 -22.00 -19.22 2.90
CA CYS A 115 -22.06 -20.22 3.95
C CYS A 115 -23.42 -20.21 4.62
N TRP A 116 -23.86 -21.38 5.07
CA TRP A 116 -25.03 -21.49 5.87
C TRP A 116 -24.76 -20.99 7.29
N VAL A 117 -25.42 -19.90 7.65
CA VAL A 117 -25.38 -19.38 9.02
C VAL A 117 -26.60 -19.94 9.74
N ARG A 118 -26.32 -20.76 10.77
CA ARG A 118 -27.32 -21.46 11.58
C ARG A 118 -27.91 -20.56 12.66
N GLU A 119 -29.00 -21.06 13.29
CA GLU A 119 -29.63 -20.39 14.44
C GLU A 119 -30.06 -18.95 14.14
N GLN A 120 -30.66 -18.73 12.96
CA GLN A 120 -31.23 -17.45 12.57
C GLN A 120 -32.71 -17.37 12.97
N PRO A 121 -33.21 -16.15 13.29
CA PRO A 121 -34.64 -15.94 13.60
C PRO A 121 -35.53 -16.09 12.36
N ASP A 122 -34.94 -15.92 11.15
CA ASP A 122 -35.58 -16.08 9.85
C ASP A 122 -34.55 -16.56 8.83
N GLY A 123 -34.97 -17.31 7.79
CA GLY A 123 -34.02 -17.85 6.83
C GLY A 123 -34.63 -18.67 5.71
N ASP A 124 -33.76 -19.11 4.79
CA ASP A 124 -34.13 -19.86 3.60
C ASP A 124 -34.57 -21.29 3.90
N GLU A 125 -34.02 -21.90 4.97
CA GLU A 125 -34.29 -23.28 5.38
C GLU A 125 -34.34 -23.42 6.90
N PHE A 126 -34.96 -24.51 7.39
CA PHE A 126 -34.90 -24.84 8.81
C PHE A 126 -33.56 -25.45 9.20
N ASP A 127 -32.97 -24.95 10.29
CA ASP A 127 -31.90 -25.66 11.02
C ASP A 127 -32.49 -26.81 11.84
N MET A 128 -32.40 -28.01 11.29
CA MET A 128 -33.01 -29.20 11.90
C MET A 128 -32.46 -29.47 13.30
N ASP A 129 -31.20 -29.20 13.55
CA ASP A 129 -30.58 -29.37 14.87
C ASP A 129 -31.13 -28.36 15.89
N ALA A 130 -31.28 -27.10 15.45
CA ALA A 130 -31.89 -26.04 16.28
C ALA A 130 -33.39 -26.29 16.51
N LEU A 131 -34.11 -26.79 15.52
CA LEU A 131 -35.53 -27.15 15.63
C LEU A 131 -35.77 -28.28 16.65
N ILE A 132 -34.93 -29.33 16.60
CA ILE A 132 -35.01 -30.46 17.55
C ILE A 132 -34.71 -29.97 18.97
N ARG A 133 -33.63 -29.17 19.14
CA ARG A 133 -33.30 -28.57 20.45
C ARG A 133 -34.45 -27.74 20.98
N ASN A 134 -34.98 -26.83 20.15
CA ASN A 134 -36.10 -25.98 20.53
C ASN A 134 -37.31 -26.81 20.99
N ARG A 135 -37.65 -27.90 20.30
CA ARG A 135 -38.76 -28.76 20.68
C ARG A 135 -38.51 -29.49 22.03
N CYS A 136 -37.28 -29.92 22.27
CA CYS A 136 -36.90 -30.50 23.55
C CYS A 136 -36.98 -29.46 24.69
N ASP A 137 -36.51 -28.25 24.46
CA ASP A 137 -36.51 -27.17 25.44
C ASP A 137 -37.96 -26.73 25.79
N VAL A 138 -38.82 -26.58 24.78
CA VAL A 138 -40.23 -26.27 24.97
C VAL A 138 -40.93 -27.36 25.81
N GLN A 139 -40.62 -28.64 25.57
CA GLN A 139 -41.19 -29.74 26.36
C GLN A 139 -40.67 -29.78 27.80
N ALA A 140 -39.39 -29.42 28.00
CA ALA A 140 -38.75 -29.48 29.31
C ALA A 140 -39.04 -28.25 30.17
N THR A 141 -39.05 -27.06 29.60
CA THR A 141 -39.09 -25.79 30.33
C THR A 141 -40.27 -24.87 29.96
N GLY A 142 -41.00 -25.19 28.91
CA GLY A 142 -42.05 -24.34 28.37
C GLY A 142 -41.54 -23.17 27.51
N ASN A 143 -40.23 -22.97 27.43
CA ASN A 143 -39.59 -21.89 26.67
C ASN A 143 -38.71 -22.48 25.58
N GLY A 144 -38.83 -21.92 24.35
CA GLY A 144 -38.02 -22.31 23.22
C GLY A 144 -37.35 -21.12 22.58
N SER A 145 -36.38 -21.37 21.70
CA SER A 145 -35.69 -20.36 20.93
C SER A 145 -36.40 -20.16 19.58
N GLU A 146 -36.64 -18.92 19.16
CA GLU A 146 -37.18 -18.61 17.84
C GLU A 146 -36.13 -18.76 16.70
N ARG A 147 -34.87 -19.03 17.07
CA ARG A 147 -33.75 -19.15 16.13
C ARG A 147 -33.63 -20.56 15.58
N ILE A 148 -34.56 -20.95 14.74
CA ILE A 148 -34.69 -22.30 14.17
C ILE A 148 -34.41 -22.37 12.67
N TYR A 149 -34.00 -21.23 12.06
CA TYR A 149 -33.69 -21.15 10.65
C TYR A 149 -32.19 -21.12 10.38
N GLN A 150 -31.84 -21.42 9.15
CA GLN A 150 -30.51 -21.17 8.59
C GLN A 150 -30.67 -20.36 7.29
N SER A 151 -29.75 -19.41 7.09
CA SER A 151 -29.73 -18.55 5.92
C SER A 151 -28.44 -18.70 5.15
N LEU A 152 -28.52 -18.71 3.82
CA LEU A 152 -27.37 -18.75 2.95
C LEU A 152 -26.79 -17.33 2.81
N LEU A 153 -25.97 -16.91 3.76
CA LEU A 153 -25.37 -15.58 3.75
C LEU A 153 -24.04 -15.59 3.02
N SER A 154 -23.87 -14.62 2.13
CA SER A 154 -22.54 -14.30 1.60
C SER A 154 -21.76 -13.59 2.70
N GLN A 155 -20.73 -14.25 3.22
CA GLN A 155 -19.84 -13.63 4.19
C GLN A 155 -18.97 -12.63 3.41
N SER A 156 -19.47 -11.41 3.20
CA SER A 156 -18.68 -10.37 2.56
C SER A 156 -17.43 -10.10 3.40
N ARG A 157 -16.29 -10.02 2.75
CA ARG A 157 -15.08 -9.54 3.41
C ARG A 157 -15.28 -8.07 3.71
N ASP A 158 -15.29 -7.76 4.98
CA ASP A 158 -15.36 -6.35 5.42
C ASP A 158 -13.92 -5.77 5.44
N LEU A 159 -13.32 -5.71 4.25
CA LEU A 159 -11.93 -5.28 4.04
C LEU A 159 -11.87 -4.12 3.06
N ALA A 160 -11.22 -3.03 3.48
CA ALA A 160 -10.83 -1.94 2.60
C ALA A 160 -9.31 -1.92 2.43
N VAL A 161 -8.85 -1.79 1.20
CA VAL A 161 -7.42 -1.79 0.85
C VAL A 161 -7.05 -0.49 0.14
N SER A 162 -6.02 0.19 0.60
CA SER A 162 -5.40 1.28 -0.15
C SER A 162 -4.00 0.89 -0.59
N LEU A 163 -3.71 1.09 -1.87
CA LEU A 163 -2.37 0.98 -2.41
C LEU A 163 -1.79 2.38 -2.55
N LEU A 164 -0.63 2.60 -1.94
CA LEU A 164 0.17 3.82 -2.10
C LEU A 164 1.43 3.44 -2.88
N VAL A 165 1.57 3.97 -4.07
CA VAL A 165 2.65 3.63 -5.02
C VAL A 165 3.57 4.81 -5.18
N ASP A 166 4.84 4.57 -4.96
CA ASP A 166 5.90 5.53 -5.22
C ASP A 166 6.06 5.71 -6.74
N THR A 167 5.94 6.93 -7.21
CA THR A 167 6.17 7.28 -8.62
C THR A 167 7.33 8.27 -8.75
N SER A 168 8.32 8.16 -7.87
CA SER A 168 9.49 9.06 -7.88
C SER A 168 10.42 8.82 -9.08
N LEU A 169 11.44 9.66 -9.21
CA LEU A 169 12.38 9.63 -10.34
C LEU A 169 13.20 8.32 -10.39
N SER A 170 13.38 7.62 -9.26
CA SER A 170 14.07 6.33 -9.21
C SER A 170 13.38 5.26 -10.07
N THR A 171 12.06 5.38 -10.27
CA THR A 171 11.28 4.47 -11.12
C THR A 171 11.63 4.56 -12.61
N GLU A 172 12.36 5.60 -13.05
CA GLU A 172 12.90 5.73 -14.41
C GLU A 172 14.10 4.82 -14.66
N SER A 173 14.70 4.28 -13.61
CA SER A 173 15.86 3.39 -13.74
C SER A 173 15.55 2.15 -14.56
N TRP A 174 16.56 1.70 -15.33
CA TRP A 174 16.48 0.46 -16.09
C TRP A 174 17.09 -0.67 -15.27
N LEU A 175 16.33 -1.74 -15.12
CA LEU A 175 16.79 -2.98 -14.55
C LEU A 175 16.71 -4.05 -15.64
N GLU A 176 17.89 -4.58 -16.00
CA GLU A 176 18.05 -5.44 -17.17
C GLU A 176 17.58 -4.69 -18.44
N ASP A 177 16.51 -5.12 -19.11
CA ASP A 177 16.00 -4.51 -20.34
C ASP A 177 14.63 -3.80 -20.13
N ARG A 178 14.21 -3.56 -18.88
CA ARG A 178 12.89 -2.97 -18.56
C ARG A 178 13.00 -1.80 -17.60
N ARG A 179 12.17 -0.78 -17.78
CA ARG A 179 12.03 0.30 -16.81
C ARG A 179 11.29 -0.20 -15.57
N VAL A 180 11.72 0.22 -14.40
CA VAL A 180 11.06 -0.11 -13.11
C VAL A 180 9.60 0.31 -13.17
N LEU A 181 9.29 1.50 -13.66
CA LEU A 181 7.93 2.00 -13.80
C LEU A 181 7.04 1.08 -14.65
N ASP A 182 7.56 0.48 -15.73
CA ASP A 182 6.75 -0.42 -16.57
C ASP A 182 6.40 -1.71 -15.82
N VAL A 183 7.31 -2.19 -14.98
CA VAL A 183 7.08 -3.34 -14.11
C VAL A 183 6.05 -3.00 -13.03
N GLU A 184 6.10 -1.81 -12.47
CA GLU A 184 5.11 -1.35 -11.50
C GLU A 184 3.73 -1.17 -12.14
N LYS A 185 3.64 -0.57 -13.33
CA LYS A 185 2.37 -0.49 -14.11
C LYS A 185 1.77 -1.88 -14.34
N GLU A 186 2.60 -2.85 -14.71
CA GLU A 186 2.18 -4.24 -14.88
C GLU A 186 1.65 -4.83 -13.58
N ALA A 187 2.40 -4.67 -12.49
CA ALA A 187 2.04 -5.18 -11.19
C ALA A 187 0.73 -4.56 -10.66
N LEU A 188 0.57 -3.25 -10.87
CA LEU A 188 -0.66 -2.54 -10.52
C LEU A 188 -1.88 -3.05 -11.31
N LEU A 189 -1.73 -3.26 -12.63
CA LEU A 189 -2.80 -3.84 -13.44
C LEU A 189 -3.19 -5.23 -12.97
N VAL A 190 -2.20 -6.09 -12.71
CA VAL A 190 -2.42 -7.45 -12.22
C VAL A 190 -3.17 -7.42 -10.89
N LEU A 191 -2.71 -6.61 -9.94
CA LEU A 191 -3.32 -6.51 -8.62
C LEU A 191 -4.71 -5.87 -8.66
N CYS A 192 -4.88 -4.82 -9.46
CA CYS A 192 -6.17 -4.15 -9.67
C CYS A 192 -7.24 -5.13 -10.16
N HIS A 193 -6.91 -5.96 -11.13
CA HIS A 193 -7.81 -7.00 -11.63
C HIS A 193 -8.05 -8.12 -10.60
N GLY A 194 -7.03 -8.46 -9.81
CA GLY A 194 -7.18 -9.44 -8.73
C GLY A 194 -8.12 -8.96 -7.63
N LEU A 195 -7.91 -7.76 -7.10
CA LEU A 195 -8.75 -7.15 -6.07
C LEU A 195 -10.20 -6.99 -6.53
N ALA A 196 -10.40 -6.53 -7.78
CA ALA A 196 -11.73 -6.45 -8.37
C ALA A 196 -12.41 -7.82 -8.49
N ALA A 197 -11.64 -8.87 -8.81
CA ALA A 197 -12.18 -10.23 -8.88
C ALA A 197 -12.58 -10.77 -7.50
N CYS A 198 -11.91 -10.36 -6.41
CA CYS A 198 -12.30 -10.68 -5.04
C CYS A 198 -13.58 -9.96 -4.58
N GLY A 199 -13.90 -8.82 -5.20
CA GLY A 199 -14.96 -7.95 -4.74
C GLY A 199 -14.61 -7.14 -3.50
N ASP A 200 -13.32 -6.95 -3.22
CA ASP A 200 -12.84 -6.12 -2.10
C ASP A 200 -12.94 -4.63 -2.46
N ASP A 201 -13.22 -3.80 -1.44
CA ASP A 201 -13.16 -2.35 -1.59
C ASP A 201 -11.71 -1.88 -1.65
N PHE A 202 -11.30 -1.21 -2.72
CA PHE A 202 -9.92 -0.74 -2.82
C PHE A 202 -9.74 0.57 -3.56
N SER A 203 -8.69 1.29 -3.17
CA SER A 203 -8.19 2.48 -3.84
C SER A 203 -6.72 2.33 -4.22
N ILE A 204 -6.29 3.09 -5.22
CA ILE A 204 -4.89 3.13 -5.68
C ILE A 204 -4.48 4.60 -5.81
N HIS A 205 -3.36 4.96 -5.18
CA HIS A 205 -2.80 6.30 -5.20
C HIS A 205 -1.33 6.24 -5.61
N GLY A 206 -0.94 7.07 -6.56
CA GLY A 206 0.46 7.35 -6.86
C GLY A 206 0.92 8.58 -6.10
N PHE A 207 2.16 8.61 -5.62
CA PHE A 207 2.69 9.79 -4.97
C PHE A 207 4.10 10.13 -5.43
N THR A 208 4.39 11.43 -5.43
CA THR A 208 5.71 12.00 -5.61
C THR A 208 5.83 13.30 -4.82
N SER A 209 7.03 13.81 -4.63
CA SER A 209 7.22 15.07 -3.92
C SER A 209 8.27 15.96 -4.56
N ARG A 210 8.08 17.26 -4.40
CA ARG A 210 9.08 18.28 -4.73
C ARG A 210 9.18 19.21 -3.54
N ARG A 211 10.02 18.84 -2.57
CA ARG A 211 10.16 19.50 -1.27
C ARG A 211 8.85 19.39 -0.43
N ARG A 212 8.88 19.93 0.79
CA ARG A 212 7.73 19.92 1.72
C ARG A 212 6.51 20.69 1.21
N HIS A 213 6.70 21.66 0.32
CA HIS A 213 5.61 22.53 -0.16
C HIS A 213 4.79 21.92 -1.28
N ARG A 214 5.22 20.80 -1.85
CA ARG A 214 4.49 20.14 -2.92
C ARG A 214 4.68 18.62 -2.84
N VAL A 215 3.77 17.97 -2.13
CA VAL A 215 3.62 16.51 -2.12
C VAL A 215 2.37 16.20 -2.94
N GLU A 216 2.55 15.55 -4.05
CA GLU A 216 1.45 15.18 -4.95
C GLU A 216 0.98 13.78 -4.62
N VAL A 217 -0.33 13.61 -4.41
CA VAL A 217 -0.96 12.31 -4.24
C VAL A 217 -2.07 12.20 -5.28
N ASN A 218 -1.83 11.41 -6.30
CA ASN A 218 -2.71 11.27 -7.43
C ASN A 218 -3.56 10.01 -7.31
N THR A 219 -4.87 10.16 -7.22
CA THR A 219 -5.81 9.03 -7.18
C THR A 219 -5.92 8.39 -8.55
N ILE A 220 -5.39 7.18 -8.69
CA ILE A 220 -5.46 6.35 -9.89
C ILE A 220 -6.82 5.67 -9.95
N LYS A 221 -7.28 5.12 -8.81
CA LYS A 221 -8.61 4.54 -8.61
C LYS A 221 -9.14 4.91 -7.23
N GLY A 222 -10.29 5.53 -7.17
CA GLY A 222 -11.02 5.78 -5.92
C GLY A 222 -11.77 4.53 -5.43
N PHE A 223 -12.16 4.52 -4.14
CA PHE A 223 -12.93 3.42 -3.56
C PHE A 223 -14.25 3.19 -4.30
N ASP A 224 -14.98 4.25 -4.60
CA ASP A 224 -16.32 4.20 -5.19
C ASP A 224 -16.29 4.08 -6.72
N GLU A 225 -15.12 3.87 -7.31
CA GLU A 225 -14.92 3.72 -8.74
C GLU A 225 -14.74 2.24 -9.11
N ASN A 226 -15.44 1.77 -10.11
CA ASN A 226 -15.22 0.43 -10.67
C ASN A 226 -13.98 0.40 -11.56
N VAL A 227 -13.33 -0.77 -11.65
CA VAL A 227 -12.22 -1.00 -12.59
C VAL A 227 -12.75 -0.94 -14.02
N ASN A 228 -12.45 0.14 -14.69
CA ASN A 228 -12.89 0.44 -16.06
C ASN A 228 -11.70 0.88 -16.93
N GLU A 229 -11.97 1.21 -18.18
CA GLU A 229 -10.94 1.66 -19.12
C GLU A 229 -10.25 2.96 -18.67
N LYS A 230 -10.95 3.84 -17.94
CA LYS A 230 -10.35 5.08 -17.41
C LYS A 230 -9.28 4.76 -16.36
N VAL A 231 -9.55 3.83 -15.44
CA VAL A 231 -8.56 3.37 -14.44
C VAL A 231 -7.35 2.75 -15.13
N ARG A 232 -7.58 1.92 -16.16
CA ARG A 232 -6.48 1.33 -16.94
C ARG A 232 -5.61 2.39 -17.60
N ARG A 233 -6.22 3.40 -18.23
CA ARG A 233 -5.50 4.52 -18.85
C ARG A 233 -4.73 5.34 -17.84
N ARG A 234 -5.26 5.59 -16.64
CA ARG A 234 -4.53 6.25 -15.56
C ARG A 234 -3.29 5.48 -15.13
N ILE A 235 -3.37 4.15 -15.02
CA ILE A 235 -2.19 3.31 -14.74
C ILE A 235 -1.17 3.41 -15.89
N GLN A 236 -1.62 3.34 -17.13
CA GLN A 236 -0.77 3.45 -18.31
C GLN A 236 -0.10 4.82 -18.40
N ALA A 237 -0.81 5.88 -18.01
CA ALA A 237 -0.35 7.25 -18.05
C ALA A 237 0.57 7.65 -16.88
N LEU A 238 0.92 6.74 -15.97
CA LEU A 238 1.89 7.03 -14.91
C LEU A 238 3.23 7.42 -15.50
N LYS A 239 3.79 8.51 -15.01
CA LYS A 239 5.11 9.04 -15.39
C LYS A 239 6.00 9.11 -14.16
N PRO A 240 7.33 9.00 -14.33
CA PRO A 240 8.25 9.27 -13.24
C PRO A 240 8.06 10.69 -12.72
N GLY A 241 7.97 10.83 -11.41
CA GLY A 241 7.86 12.12 -10.74
C GLY A 241 9.22 12.64 -10.26
N HIS A 242 9.30 13.12 -9.02
CA HIS A 242 10.50 13.71 -8.47
C HIS A 242 11.09 12.90 -7.31
N TYR A 243 10.70 13.22 -6.09
CA TYR A 243 11.27 12.65 -4.87
C TYR A 243 10.20 11.91 -4.05
N THR A 244 10.64 11.29 -2.94
CA THR A 244 9.84 10.34 -2.15
C THR A 244 9.67 10.84 -0.72
N ARG A 245 8.67 11.71 -0.45
CA ARG A 245 8.27 12.10 0.92
C ARG A 245 7.15 11.18 1.40
N MET A 246 7.54 9.94 1.67
CA MET A 246 6.63 8.83 1.96
C MET A 246 5.77 9.05 3.22
N GLY A 247 6.33 9.66 4.28
CA GLY A 247 5.62 9.86 5.54
C GLY A 247 4.35 10.70 5.37
N THR A 248 4.45 11.81 4.62
CA THR A 248 3.32 12.70 4.36
C THR A 248 2.27 12.03 3.47
N ALA A 249 2.68 11.35 2.39
CA ALA A 249 1.76 10.62 1.52
C ALA A 249 1.04 9.49 2.28
N THR A 250 1.76 8.77 3.15
CA THR A 250 1.17 7.74 4.03
C THR A 250 0.10 8.32 4.95
N ARG A 251 0.33 9.48 5.57
CA ARG A 251 -0.67 10.15 6.43
C ARG A 251 -1.92 10.54 5.65
N HIS A 252 -1.76 11.06 4.43
CA HIS A 252 -2.87 11.45 3.58
C HIS A 252 -3.76 10.26 3.23
N VAL A 253 -3.19 9.19 2.71
CA VAL A 253 -3.95 7.97 2.35
C VAL A 253 -4.52 7.26 3.60
N THR A 254 -3.82 7.33 4.73
CA THR A 254 -4.34 6.85 6.02
C THR A 254 -5.62 7.56 6.42
N LYS A 255 -5.69 8.89 6.22
CA LYS A 255 -6.90 9.69 6.51
C LYS A 255 -8.09 9.26 5.65
N GLU A 256 -7.87 9.02 4.36
CA GLU A 256 -8.91 8.53 3.46
C GLU A 256 -9.40 7.13 3.84
N LEU A 257 -8.45 6.22 4.11
CA LEU A 257 -8.75 4.84 4.49
C LEU A 257 -9.44 4.76 5.86
N ALA A 258 -9.08 5.63 6.80
CA ALA A 258 -9.72 5.72 8.11
C ALA A 258 -11.19 6.16 8.04
N ALA A 259 -11.55 6.94 7.01
CA ALA A 259 -12.92 7.37 6.77
C ALA A 259 -13.83 6.24 6.24
N ARG A 260 -13.27 5.09 5.82
CA ARG A 260 -14.07 3.92 5.39
C ARG A 260 -14.68 3.21 6.59
N GLY A 261 -15.92 2.76 6.42
CA GLY A 261 -16.65 2.02 7.46
C GLY A 261 -16.22 0.56 7.64
N ASN A 262 -15.32 0.05 6.80
CA ASN A 262 -14.88 -1.33 6.83
C ASN A 262 -14.16 -1.66 8.14
N ARG A 263 -14.44 -2.85 8.67
CA ARG A 263 -13.87 -3.35 9.92
C ARG A 263 -12.37 -3.65 9.80
N ASN A 264 -11.96 -4.20 8.67
CA ASN A 264 -10.57 -4.48 8.36
C ASN A 264 -10.06 -3.48 7.35
N ARG A 265 -8.92 -2.86 7.63
CA ARG A 265 -8.32 -1.84 6.77
C ARG A 265 -6.85 -2.15 6.56
N LEU A 266 -6.41 -2.13 5.31
CA LEU A 266 -5.05 -2.49 4.90
C LEU A 266 -4.47 -1.39 4.00
N LEU A 267 -3.32 -0.86 4.39
CA LEU A 267 -2.51 0.05 3.59
C LEU A 267 -1.28 -0.69 3.07
N LEU A 268 -1.19 -0.84 1.76
CA LEU A 268 -0.03 -1.39 1.06
C LEU A 268 0.80 -0.24 0.50
N VAL A 269 2.07 -0.17 0.87
CA VAL A 269 3.01 0.84 0.35
C VAL A 269 4.00 0.15 -0.57
N LEU A 270 3.98 0.53 -1.84
CA LEU A 270 4.92 0.05 -2.85
C LEU A 270 5.94 1.15 -3.16
N THR A 271 7.22 0.86 -3.01
CA THR A 271 8.32 1.80 -3.27
C THR A 271 9.52 1.08 -3.85
N ASP A 272 10.29 1.76 -4.65
CA ASP A 272 11.53 1.26 -5.26
C ASP A 272 12.79 1.69 -4.50
N GLY A 273 12.65 2.53 -3.46
CA GLY A 273 13.81 3.06 -2.75
C GLY A 273 13.54 3.64 -1.36
N LYS A 274 14.57 4.29 -0.86
CA LYS A 274 14.55 5.00 0.43
C LYS A 274 13.76 6.31 0.30
N PRO A 275 12.96 6.69 1.33
CA PRO A 275 12.36 8.00 1.35
C PRO A 275 13.45 9.08 1.33
N ASN A 276 13.34 9.99 0.35
CA ASN A 276 14.31 11.05 0.11
C ASN A 276 13.68 12.26 -0.56
N ASP A 277 14.05 13.48 -0.13
CA ASP A 277 13.67 14.72 -0.79
C ASP A 277 14.76 15.79 -0.60
N THR A 278 14.83 16.79 -1.45
CA THR A 278 15.94 17.76 -1.53
C THR A 278 16.05 18.73 -0.36
N ASP A 279 15.03 18.86 0.47
CA ASP A 279 14.99 19.80 1.60
C ASP A 279 15.28 19.15 2.95
N TYR A 280 16.41 18.44 3.07
CA TYR A 280 16.85 17.72 4.28
C TYR A 280 15.97 16.55 4.71
N TYR A 281 15.02 16.12 3.87
CA TYR A 281 14.23 14.91 4.10
C TYR A 281 14.99 13.71 3.56
N GLU A 282 16.06 13.31 4.25
CA GLU A 282 16.93 12.20 3.83
C GLU A 282 17.43 11.39 5.02
N GLY A 283 17.97 10.21 4.74
CA GLY A 283 18.59 9.33 5.71
C GLY A 283 17.66 9.02 6.89
N ARG A 284 18.18 9.12 8.11
CA ARG A 284 17.44 8.81 9.34
C ARG A 284 16.19 9.68 9.52
N TYR A 285 16.24 10.95 9.10
CA TYR A 285 15.09 11.85 9.27
C TYR A 285 13.87 11.35 8.50
N ALA A 286 14.05 11.02 7.23
CA ALA A 286 12.98 10.52 6.38
C ALA A 286 12.45 9.15 6.84
N LEU A 287 13.36 8.26 7.28
CA LEU A 287 12.98 6.94 7.80
C LEU A 287 12.16 7.05 9.10
N GLU A 288 12.57 7.93 10.03
CA GLU A 288 11.85 8.12 11.30
C GLU A 288 10.49 8.78 11.11
N ASP A 289 10.35 9.72 10.17
CA ASP A 289 9.06 10.31 9.85
C ASP A 289 8.13 9.28 9.17
N THR A 290 8.65 8.50 8.23
CA THR A 290 7.87 7.42 7.59
C THR A 290 7.45 6.36 8.61
N ARG A 291 8.37 5.92 9.47
CA ARG A 291 8.04 5.00 10.58
C ARG A 291 6.93 5.57 11.45
N ARG A 292 7.01 6.86 11.76
CA ARG A 292 5.99 7.52 12.59
C ARG A 292 4.62 7.51 11.91
N ALA A 293 4.57 7.79 10.60
CA ALA A 293 3.33 7.72 9.82
C ALA A 293 2.73 6.31 9.81
N VAL A 294 3.57 5.27 9.68
CA VAL A 294 3.14 3.86 9.78
C VAL A 294 2.55 3.55 11.16
N LEU A 295 3.18 4.02 12.24
CA LEU A 295 2.67 3.83 13.60
C LEU A 295 1.36 4.60 13.85
N GLU A 296 1.19 5.78 13.24
CA GLU A 296 -0.06 6.56 13.29
C GLU A 296 -1.20 5.81 12.60
N ALA A 297 -0.95 5.21 11.44
CA ALA A 297 -1.94 4.38 10.73
C ALA A 297 -2.36 3.17 11.59
N ARG A 298 -1.42 2.48 12.21
CA ARG A 298 -1.72 1.34 13.09
C ARG A 298 -2.54 1.71 14.33
N ARG A 299 -2.35 2.93 14.87
CA ARG A 299 -3.16 3.43 15.99
C ARG A 299 -4.61 3.71 15.59
N GLN A 300 -4.89 3.78 14.30
CA GLN A 300 -6.24 3.91 13.72
C GLN A 300 -6.77 2.56 13.22
N ASP A 301 -6.21 1.44 13.73
CA ASP A 301 -6.57 0.08 13.34
C ASP A 301 -6.41 -0.19 11.82
N ILE A 302 -5.43 0.48 11.19
CA ILE A 302 -5.05 0.24 9.81
C ILE A 302 -3.79 -0.61 9.79
N ARG A 303 -3.86 -1.81 9.24
CA ARG A 303 -2.68 -2.63 9.00
C ARG A 303 -1.86 -2.01 7.88
N THR A 304 -0.55 -1.90 8.11
CA THR A 304 0.37 -1.33 7.12
C THR A 304 1.36 -2.38 6.68
N PHE A 305 1.60 -2.49 5.39
CA PHE A 305 2.55 -3.43 4.83
C PHE A 305 3.38 -2.76 3.73
N GLY A 306 4.71 -2.90 3.82
CA GLY A 306 5.64 -2.33 2.86
C GLY A 306 6.10 -3.35 1.83
N ILE A 307 6.13 -2.99 0.56
CA ILE A 307 6.63 -3.81 -0.52
C ILE A 307 7.68 -3.00 -1.28
N THR A 308 8.83 -3.60 -1.51
CA THR A 308 9.91 -2.91 -2.22
C THR A 308 10.71 -3.86 -3.11
N ILE A 309 11.32 -3.27 -4.14
CA ILE A 309 12.30 -3.92 -5.01
C ILE A 309 13.74 -3.52 -4.66
N ASP A 310 13.93 -2.62 -3.70
CA ASP A 310 15.25 -2.21 -3.23
C ASP A 310 15.90 -3.31 -2.37
N HIS A 311 17.06 -3.82 -2.81
CA HIS A 311 17.80 -4.83 -2.06
C HIS A 311 18.39 -4.31 -0.73
N GLU A 312 18.68 -3.01 -0.65
CA GLU A 312 19.17 -2.39 0.58
C GLU A 312 18.07 -2.23 1.63
N ALA A 313 16.81 -2.40 1.26
CA ALA A 313 15.67 -2.25 2.14
C ALA A 313 15.71 -3.20 3.35
N ARG A 314 16.45 -4.32 3.28
CA ARG A 314 16.68 -5.22 4.42
C ARG A 314 17.25 -4.51 5.63
N ARG A 315 17.97 -3.38 5.43
CA ARG A 315 18.59 -2.60 6.50
C ARG A 315 17.64 -1.64 7.19
N TYR A 316 16.56 -1.19 6.53
CA TYR A 316 15.69 -0.15 7.08
C TYR A 316 14.19 -0.48 7.09
N PHE A 317 13.71 -1.38 6.24
CA PHE A 317 12.29 -1.78 6.21
C PHE A 317 11.80 -2.41 7.52
N PRO A 318 12.59 -3.29 8.19
CA PRO A 318 12.19 -3.81 9.51
C PRO A 318 11.96 -2.71 10.54
N TRP A 319 12.75 -1.63 10.46
CA TRP A 319 12.61 -0.46 11.33
C TRP A 319 11.38 0.37 10.99
N VAL A 320 11.08 0.58 9.72
CA VAL A 320 9.95 1.40 9.25
C VAL A 320 8.62 0.68 9.44
N PHE A 321 8.51 -0.53 8.92
CA PHE A 321 7.25 -1.28 8.88
C PHE A 321 7.11 -2.31 10.02
N GLY A 322 8.19 -2.63 10.74
CA GLY A 322 8.17 -3.68 11.77
C GLY A 322 8.31 -5.08 11.18
N ARG A 323 8.58 -6.05 12.06
CA ARG A 323 8.79 -7.45 11.67
C ARG A 323 7.53 -8.06 11.05
N GLY A 324 7.71 -8.78 9.95
CA GLY A 324 6.61 -9.47 9.28
C GLY A 324 5.62 -8.58 8.52
N ALA A 325 5.82 -7.26 8.53
CA ALA A 325 4.94 -6.31 7.85
C ALA A 325 5.60 -5.69 6.60
N TYR A 326 6.48 -6.43 5.97
CA TYR A 326 7.11 -6.02 4.71
C TYR A 326 7.51 -7.23 3.86
N HIS A 327 7.68 -6.99 2.59
CA HIS A 327 8.24 -7.95 1.63
C HIS A 327 9.23 -7.26 0.69
N ILE A 328 10.38 -7.91 0.46
CA ILE A 328 11.40 -7.42 -0.47
C ILE A 328 11.40 -8.34 -1.68
N VAL A 329 11.02 -7.80 -2.81
CA VAL A 329 10.99 -8.52 -4.08
C VAL A 329 12.39 -8.47 -4.68
N GLN A 330 13.04 -9.60 -4.80
CA GLN A 330 14.44 -9.67 -5.24
C GLN A 330 14.64 -9.24 -6.69
N ARG A 331 13.64 -9.43 -7.54
CA ARG A 331 13.66 -9.04 -8.95
C ARG A 331 12.37 -8.34 -9.30
N PRO A 332 12.41 -7.15 -9.90
CA PRO A 332 11.21 -6.41 -10.27
C PRO A 332 10.21 -7.22 -11.09
N GLU A 333 10.70 -8.07 -11.98
CA GLU A 333 9.87 -8.97 -12.80
C GLU A 333 8.93 -9.86 -11.99
N HIS A 334 9.34 -10.24 -10.78
CA HIS A 334 8.54 -11.07 -9.89
C HIS A 334 7.52 -10.26 -9.07
N LEU A 335 7.51 -8.93 -9.18
CA LEU A 335 6.57 -8.09 -8.43
C LEU A 335 5.13 -8.46 -8.73
N SER A 336 4.78 -8.63 -10.00
CA SER A 336 3.43 -9.02 -10.42
C SER A 336 3.01 -10.42 -9.96
N GLU A 337 3.98 -11.30 -9.70
CA GLU A 337 3.72 -12.65 -9.17
C GLU A 337 3.70 -12.70 -7.64
N ALA A 338 4.49 -11.85 -6.99
CA ALA A 338 4.58 -11.78 -5.53
C ALA A 338 3.35 -11.11 -4.89
N LEU A 339 2.84 -10.03 -5.51
CA LEU A 339 1.74 -9.24 -4.96
C LEU A 339 0.48 -10.08 -4.65
N PRO A 340 0.01 -10.98 -5.51
CA PRO A 340 -1.15 -11.82 -5.20
C PRO A 340 -0.91 -12.72 -3.98
N GLY A 341 0.26 -13.34 -3.88
CA GLY A 341 0.61 -14.20 -2.75
C GLY A 341 0.70 -13.43 -1.43
N ILE A 342 1.29 -12.23 -1.46
CA ILE A 342 1.35 -11.32 -0.31
C ILE A 342 -0.07 -10.93 0.11
N TYR A 343 -0.90 -10.55 -0.85
CA TYR A 343 -2.28 -10.16 -0.57
C TYR A 343 -3.08 -11.32 0.05
N GLN A 344 -2.98 -12.53 -0.51
CA GLN A 344 -3.64 -13.73 0.04
C GLN A 344 -3.25 -13.97 1.49
N GLN A 345 -1.95 -13.82 1.81
CA GLN A 345 -1.45 -14.01 3.16
C GLN A 345 -1.99 -12.93 4.12
N LEU A 346 -2.11 -11.68 3.66
CA LEU A 346 -2.60 -10.56 4.46
C LEU A 346 -4.13 -10.55 4.61
N ALA A 347 -4.85 -11.01 3.59
CA ALA A 347 -6.30 -11.07 3.56
C ALA A 347 -6.89 -12.37 4.16
N GLY A 348 -6.05 -13.39 4.35
CA GLY A 348 -6.42 -14.69 4.92
C GLY A 348 -6.48 -14.67 6.44
N PHE A 349 -7.28 -13.77 7.01
CA PHE A 349 -7.48 -13.63 8.47
C PHE A 349 -8.46 -14.62 9.02
#